data_c5908ac46896cff410fa97f569dc0943
#
_entry.id   c5908ac46896cff410fa97f569dc0943
#
_cell.length_a   1.000
_cell.length_b   1.000
_cell.length_c   1.000
_cell.angle_alpha   90.00
_cell.angle_beta   90.00
_cell.angle_gamma   90.00
#
_symmetry.space_group_name_H-M   'P 1'
#
loop_
_entity.id
_entity.type
_entity.pdbx_description
1 polymer ?
#
loop_
_entity_poly.entity_id
_entity_poly.type
_entity_poly.pdbx_seq_one_letter_code
_entity_poly.pdbx_strand_id
1 'polypeptide(L)' 'MSDAPREQPALGVTAQDIERWLDSDRERLRRLEARRLRDEPDELLEAEIAMVRATIGQLEAELHFMAVERRQRAIKA' A
#
# COMPACT_ATOMS: atom_id res chain seq x y z
N MET A 1 3.99 23.88 19.84
CA MET A 1 3.98 23.72 19.42
C MET A 1 3.75 23.21 18.63
N SER A 2 3.64 23.17 18.25
CA SER A 2 3.59 22.92 17.39
C SER A 2 3.41 21.86 16.81
N ASP A 3 3.46 21.22 16.93
CA ASP A 3 3.30 20.10 16.57
C ASP A 3 2.06 19.84 16.09
N ALA A 4 1.29 20.50 16.31
CA ALA A 4 0.05 20.34 15.87
C ALA A 4 -0.11 19.81 14.54
N PRO A 5 0.51 20.32 13.66
CA PRO A 5 0.34 19.94 12.33
C PRO A 5 0.41 18.50 12.10
N ARG A 6 1.05 17.89 12.94
CA ARG A 6 1.23 16.62 12.69
C ARG A 6 0.06 15.88 12.83
N GLU A 7 -0.88 16.36 13.40
CA GLU A 7 -1.98 15.67 13.58
C GLU A 7 -2.73 15.45 12.38
N GLN A 8 -2.41 16.04 11.34
CA GLN A 8 -3.09 15.89 10.21
C GLN A 8 -2.62 14.87 9.31
N PRO A 9 -1.91 13.90 9.68
CA PRO A 9 -1.37 12.95 8.79
C PRO A 9 -2.43 12.28 7.96
N ALA A 10 -3.54 12.03 8.56
CA ALA A 10 -4.57 11.36 7.81
C ALA A 10 -5.03 12.17 6.64
N LEU A 11 -5.06 13.48 6.83
CA LEU A 11 -5.46 14.33 5.77
C LEU A 11 -4.38 14.55 4.78
N GLY A 12 -3.16 14.22 5.15
CA GLY A 12 -2.03 14.44 4.28
C GLY A 12 -1.68 13.30 3.38
N VAL A 13 -2.39 12.18 3.47
CA VAL A 13 -2.06 11.04 2.63
C VAL A 13 -2.53 11.31 1.22
N THR A 14 -1.61 11.21 0.27
CA THR A 14 -1.93 11.49 -1.12
C THR A 14 -1.79 10.22 -1.93
N ALA A 15 -2.30 10.26 -3.16
CA ALA A 15 -2.15 9.15 -4.07
C ALA A 15 -0.67 8.83 -4.29
N GLN A 16 0.17 9.84 -4.31
CA GLN A 16 1.59 9.65 -4.51
C GLN A 16 2.21 8.89 -3.35
N ASP A 17 1.75 9.16 -2.13
CA ASP A 17 2.23 8.42 -0.96
C ASP A 17 1.85 6.96 -1.07
N ILE A 18 0.62 6.68 -1.49
CA ILE A 18 0.16 5.31 -1.62
C ILE A 18 0.94 4.59 -2.72
N GLU A 19 1.24 5.28 -3.81
CA GLU A 19 2.02 4.68 -4.88
C GLU A 19 3.42 4.30 -4.41
N ARG A 20 4.03 5.13 -3.57
CA ARG A 20 5.34 4.81 -3.03
C ARG A 20 5.28 3.60 -2.12
N TRP A 21 4.24 3.52 -1.29
CA TRP A 21 4.08 2.37 -0.41
C TRP A 21 3.82 1.10 -1.22
N LEU A 22 3.06 1.21 -2.31
CA LEU A 22 2.82 0.08 -3.18
C LEU A 22 4.11 -0.40 -3.81
N ASP A 23 4.93 0.51 -4.30
CA ASP A 23 6.19 0.12 -4.92
C ASP A 23 7.08 -0.59 -3.92
N SER A 24 7.13 -0.09 -2.70
CA SER A 24 7.94 -0.70 -1.65
C SER A 24 7.42 -2.09 -1.31
N ASP A 25 6.11 -2.24 -1.18
CA ASP A 25 5.54 -3.54 -0.83
C ASP A 25 5.65 -4.54 -1.96
N ARG A 26 5.53 -4.09 -3.20
CA ARG A 26 5.72 -4.97 -4.34
C ARG A 26 7.14 -5.48 -4.42
N GLU A 27 8.09 -4.62 -4.11
CA GLU A 27 9.48 -5.01 -4.08
C GLU A 27 9.72 -6.04 -2.97
N ARG A 28 9.12 -5.79 -1.81
CA ARG A 28 9.23 -6.71 -0.70
C ARG A 28 8.62 -8.06 -1.05
N LEU A 29 7.48 -8.05 -1.72
CA LEU A 29 6.84 -9.29 -2.12
C LEU A 29 7.71 -10.08 -3.08
N ARG A 30 8.35 -9.41 -4.03
CA ARG A 30 9.24 -10.09 -4.96
C ARG A 30 10.37 -10.78 -4.23
N ARG A 31 10.93 -10.11 -3.22
CA ARG A 31 12.03 -10.71 -2.47
C ARG A 31 11.57 -11.92 -1.65
N LEU A 32 10.38 -11.81 -1.08
CA LEU A 32 9.84 -12.93 -0.30
C LEU A 32 9.52 -14.12 -1.19
N GLU A 33 8.96 -13.86 -2.36
CA GLU A 33 8.65 -14.94 -3.28
C GLU A 33 9.90 -15.59 -3.83
N ALA A 34 10.94 -14.81 -4.07
CA ALA A 34 12.21 -15.37 -4.51
C ALA A 34 12.81 -16.26 -3.42
N ARG A 35 12.67 -15.82 -2.18
CA ARG A 35 13.18 -16.62 -1.07
C ARG A 35 12.39 -17.91 -0.94
N ARG A 36 11.08 -17.85 -1.17
CA ARG A 36 10.24 -19.04 -1.08
C ARG A 36 10.67 -20.09 -2.11
N LEU A 37 11.10 -19.63 -3.29
CA LEU A 37 11.54 -20.57 -4.31
C LEU A 37 12.88 -21.23 -3.99
N ARG A 38 13.72 -20.53 -3.22
CA ARG A 38 15.02 -21.06 -2.88
C ARG A 38 15.01 -21.94 -1.64
N ASP A 39 14.19 -21.58 -0.67
CA ASP A 39 14.23 -22.23 0.63
C ASP A 39 13.15 -23.28 0.74
N GLU A 40 13.23 -24.08 1.78
CA GLU A 40 12.20 -25.06 2.02
C GLU A 40 10.95 -24.38 2.53
N PRO A 41 9.79 -25.01 2.39
CA PRO A 41 8.55 -24.43 2.83
C PRO A 41 8.63 -23.98 4.29
N ASP A 42 8.07 -22.80 4.56
CA ASP A 42 8.16 -22.22 5.87
C ASP A 42 6.84 -21.50 6.12
N GLU A 43 6.13 -21.88 7.16
CA GLU A 43 4.84 -21.30 7.46
C GLU A 43 4.93 -19.81 7.74
N LEU A 44 5.99 -19.38 8.39
CA LEU A 44 6.13 -17.97 8.69
C LEU A 44 6.34 -17.16 7.40
N LEU A 45 7.10 -17.72 6.47
CA LEU A 45 7.33 -17.04 5.21
C LEU A 45 6.04 -16.96 4.41
N GLU A 46 5.26 -18.05 4.41
CA GLU A 46 3.98 -18.03 3.69
C GLU A 46 3.02 -17.03 4.32
N ALA A 47 3.01 -16.93 5.64
CA ALA A 47 2.14 -15.98 6.32
C ALA A 47 2.58 -14.55 5.98
N GLU A 48 3.86 -14.30 5.91
CA GLU A 48 4.34 -12.98 5.59
C GLU A 48 3.99 -12.59 4.16
N ILE A 49 4.12 -13.52 3.23
CA ILE A 49 3.75 -13.27 1.84
C ILE A 49 2.26 -12.94 1.76
N ALA A 50 1.43 -13.70 2.47
CA ALA A 50 0.00 -13.45 2.45
C ALA A 50 -0.33 -12.08 3.01
N MET A 51 0.38 -11.68 4.05
CA MET A 51 0.14 -10.39 4.67
C MET A 51 0.53 -9.25 3.73
N VAL A 52 1.67 -9.37 3.06
CA VAL A 52 2.11 -8.34 2.14
C VAL A 52 1.15 -8.24 0.95
N ARG A 53 0.68 -9.38 0.46
CA ARG A 53 -0.30 -9.37 -0.64
C ARG A 53 -1.59 -8.68 -0.22
N ALA A 54 -2.04 -8.92 1.01
CA ALA A 54 -3.26 -8.29 1.50
C ALA A 54 -3.08 -6.78 1.59
N THR A 55 -1.92 -6.35 2.06
CA THR A 55 -1.64 -4.92 2.16
C THR A 55 -1.60 -4.27 0.79
N ILE A 56 -0.98 -4.94 -0.19
CA ILE A 56 -0.95 -4.42 -1.54
C ILE A 56 -2.36 -4.27 -2.08
N GLY A 57 -3.21 -5.27 -1.84
CA GLY A 57 -4.60 -5.20 -2.30
C GLY A 57 -5.35 -4.04 -1.70
N GLN A 58 -5.11 -3.77 -0.41
CA GLN A 58 -5.75 -2.66 0.25
C GLN A 58 -5.27 -1.33 -0.31
N LEU A 59 -3.98 -1.21 -0.55
CA LEU A 59 -3.44 0.03 -1.10
C LEU A 59 -3.93 0.28 -2.52
N GLU A 60 -4.04 -0.78 -3.30
CA GLU A 60 -4.56 -0.65 -4.65
C GLU A 60 -6.02 -0.21 -4.64
N ALA A 61 -6.80 -0.75 -3.71
CA ALA A 61 -8.19 -0.38 -3.59
C ALA A 61 -8.32 1.08 -3.18
N GLU A 62 -7.48 1.51 -2.25
CA GLU A 62 -7.49 2.87 -1.79
C GLU A 62 -7.15 3.83 -2.92
N LEU A 63 -6.15 3.49 -3.70
CA LEU A 63 -5.73 4.33 -4.81
C LEU A 63 -6.85 4.43 -5.85
N HIS A 64 -7.52 3.32 -6.11
CA HIS A 64 -8.64 3.30 -7.03
C HIS A 64 -9.77 4.20 -6.52
N PHE A 65 -10.07 4.10 -5.25
CA PHE A 65 -11.12 4.88 -4.65
C PHE A 65 -10.83 6.38 -4.76
N MET A 66 -9.59 6.76 -4.52
CA MET A 66 -9.18 8.15 -4.66
C MET A 66 -9.35 8.64 -6.10
N ALA A 67 -9.03 7.80 -7.06
CA ALA A 67 -9.17 8.17 -8.46
C ALA A 67 -10.64 8.36 -8.83
N VAL A 68 -11.50 7.50 -8.31
CA VAL A 68 -12.93 7.60 -8.58
C VAL A 68 -13.48 8.88 -7.98
N GLU A 69 -13.08 9.19 -6.74
CA GLU A 69 -13.55 10.39 -6.10
C GLU A 69 -13.12 11.64 -6.86
N ARG A 70 -11.89 11.65 -7.33
CA ARG A 70 -11.38 12.80 -8.06
C ARG A 70 -12.17 12.99 -9.35
N ARG A 71 -12.51 11.91 -10.02
CA ARG A 71 -13.25 11.97 -11.25
C ARG A 71 -14.66 12.50 -11.00
N GLN A 72 -15.28 12.07 -9.91
CA GLN A 72 -16.62 12.53 -9.58
C GLN A 72 -16.64 14.00 -9.24
N ARG A 73 -15.62 14.48 -8.56
CA ARG A 73 -15.55 15.89 -8.26
C ARG A 73 -15.41 16.71 -9.53
N ALA A 74 -14.63 16.22 -10.47
CA ALA A 74 -14.45 16.94 -11.72
C ALA A 74 -15.76 17.02 -12.48
N ILE A 75 -16.54 15.97 -12.47
CA ILE A 75 -17.81 15.97 -13.15
C ILE A 75 -18.79 16.95 -12.52
N LYS A 76 -18.78 17.02 -11.18
CA LYS A 76 -19.70 17.90 -10.52
C LYS A 76 -19.31 19.36 -10.64
N ALA A 77 -18.07 19.62 -10.79
CA ALA A 77 -17.62 20.97 -10.92
C ALA A 77 -18.02 21.53 -12.28
#